data_ba02d0785d6b3abd16b18108a327f85f
#
_entry.id   ba02d0785d6b3abd16b18108a327f85f
#
_cell.length_a   1.000
_cell.length_b   1.000
_cell.length_c   1.000
_cell.angle_alpha   90.00
_cell.angle_beta   90.00
_cell.angle_gamma   90.00
#
_symmetry.space_group_name_H-M   'P 1'
#
loop_
_entity.id
_entity.type
_entity.pdbx_description
1 polymer ?
#
loop_
_entity_poly.entity_id
_entity_poly.type
_entity_poly.pdbx_seq_one_letter_code
_entity_poly.pdbx_strand_id
1 'polypeptide(L)'
;GEILQGSEFLLFALLGLCAAAISILYMRTILRTAKFARELNISPLPRGLIAGVGLGLVTLWLPEITGVGQFTMRFATIDGAFSAFELGGLMLGKIALTAFCLGFGFVGGVFSPALVVGALFGGLFWTLLSITMPDTLSSYSIYVICGMMAVTSPVIGAPLTTILIVFELTRSYDLAIASMIAVVFSNLVTYRFFGRSLFDHQLLMKGVDLSQGRDQARLSDMRVCDYAAEDAPIFSETTSQQEVLQYLRKTGWNEAYAVDSETQKFIGFLRAVDLEAGSETPIAGKLQISDLSFDETTSVRQAMEKLSSFVGDAIPIIKSSDGSLVGVVTEGAIIQSYLNLAADLRREENAGL
;
A
#
# COMPACT_ATOMS: atom_id res chain seq x y z
N GLY A 1 11.95 37.06 17.21
CA GLY A 1 12.39 35.71 16.94
C GLY A 1 13.15 35.22 18.16
N GLU A 2 12.59 34.24 18.86
CA GLU A 2 13.29 33.58 19.97
C GLU A 2 14.41 32.76 19.37
N ILE A 3 15.64 33.07 19.74
CA ILE A 3 16.83 32.36 19.29
C ILE A 3 16.86 31.06 20.04
N LEU A 4 16.71 29.94 19.31
CA LEU A 4 16.91 28.58 19.85
C LEU A 4 18.33 28.47 20.43
N GLN A 5 18.45 28.11 21.70
CA GLN A 5 19.75 27.82 22.29
C GLN A 5 20.28 26.52 21.70
N GLY A 6 21.57 26.44 21.39
CA GLY A 6 22.16 25.24 20.78
C GLY A 6 21.96 23.96 21.58
N SER A 7 21.74 24.04 22.90
CA SER A 7 21.40 22.93 23.79
C SER A 7 20.01 22.34 23.53
N GLU A 8 19.05 23.10 22.97
CA GLU A 8 17.69 22.64 22.73
C GLU A 8 17.58 21.68 21.54
N PHE A 9 18.55 21.67 20.63
CA PHE A 9 18.54 20.71 19.52
C PHE A 9 18.48 19.25 19.99
N LEU A 10 19.12 18.95 21.14
CA LEU A 10 19.05 17.63 21.75
C LEU A 10 17.64 17.35 22.27
N LEU A 11 16.93 18.34 22.79
CA LEU A 11 15.55 18.20 23.26
C LEU A 11 14.57 17.97 22.10
N PHE A 12 14.77 18.62 20.94
CA PHE A 12 13.97 18.34 19.73
C PHE A 12 14.27 16.96 19.16
N ALA A 13 15.51 16.48 19.24
CA ALA A 13 15.81 15.10 18.88
C ALA A 13 15.09 14.10 19.81
N LEU A 14 15.11 14.36 21.12
CA LEU A 14 14.38 13.54 22.11
C LEU A 14 12.86 13.60 21.87
N LEU A 15 12.30 14.78 21.60
CA LEU A 15 10.90 14.95 21.21
C LEU A 15 10.58 14.07 19.99
N GLY A 16 11.43 14.08 18.97
CA GLY A 16 11.29 13.25 17.77
C GLY A 16 11.29 11.75 18.10
N LEU A 17 12.20 11.29 18.94
CA LEU A 17 12.26 9.88 19.39
C LEU A 17 10.97 9.46 20.11
N CYS A 18 10.47 10.31 21.02
CA CYS A 18 9.20 10.05 21.72
C CYS A 18 8.00 10.13 20.78
N ALA A 19 8.00 11.10 19.83
CA ALA A 19 6.96 11.23 18.81
C ALA A 19 6.84 9.98 17.92
N ALA A 20 7.96 9.31 17.63
CA ALA A 20 7.92 8.04 16.91
C ALA A 20 7.09 6.97 17.63
N ALA A 21 7.20 6.86 18.96
CA ALA A 21 6.40 5.92 19.73
C ALA A 21 4.91 6.24 19.63
N ILE A 22 4.53 7.53 19.69
CA ILE A 22 3.15 7.99 19.52
C ILE A 22 2.63 7.71 18.11
N SER A 23 3.44 7.98 17.07
CA SER A 23 3.10 7.68 15.68
C SER A 23 2.88 6.19 15.44
N ILE A 24 3.75 5.34 15.98
CA ILE A 24 3.62 3.88 15.89
C ILE A 24 2.37 3.42 16.63
N LEU A 25 2.09 3.96 17.82
CA LEU A 25 0.87 3.66 18.57
C LEU A 25 -0.37 4.03 17.75
N TYR A 26 -0.41 5.23 17.18
CA TYR A 26 -1.50 5.73 16.35
C TYR A 26 -1.76 4.81 15.14
N MET A 27 -0.74 4.52 14.36
CA MET A 27 -0.84 3.67 13.17
C MET A 27 -1.24 2.24 13.52
N ARG A 28 -0.62 1.64 14.55
CA ARG A 28 -0.94 0.27 15.00
C ARG A 28 -2.38 0.16 15.50
N THR A 29 -2.86 1.17 16.23
CA THR A 29 -4.24 1.17 16.73
C THR A 29 -5.24 1.21 15.59
N ILE A 30 -5.03 2.06 14.58
CA ILE A 30 -5.88 2.12 13.37
C ILE A 30 -5.91 0.77 12.63
N LEU A 31 -4.74 0.19 12.35
CA LEU A 31 -4.64 -1.08 11.61
C LEU A 31 -5.25 -2.25 12.39
N ARG A 32 -5.04 -2.31 13.72
CA ARG A 32 -5.62 -3.36 14.57
C ARG A 32 -7.13 -3.25 14.65
N THR A 33 -7.66 -2.04 14.84
CA THR A 33 -9.11 -1.80 14.89
C THR A 33 -9.77 -2.13 13.55
N ALA A 34 -9.13 -1.77 12.43
CA ALA A 34 -9.61 -2.13 11.11
C ALA A 34 -9.59 -3.65 10.85
N LYS A 35 -8.58 -4.36 11.36
CA LYS A 35 -8.53 -5.82 11.30
C LYS A 35 -9.64 -6.44 12.15
N PHE A 36 -9.78 -6.02 13.40
CA PHE A 36 -10.81 -6.49 14.33
C PHE A 36 -12.23 -6.27 13.76
N ALA A 37 -12.51 -5.08 13.24
CA ALA A 37 -13.83 -4.78 12.65
C ALA A 37 -14.15 -5.64 11.42
N ARG A 38 -13.15 -6.11 10.67
CA ARG A 38 -13.33 -7.07 9.57
C ARG A 38 -13.62 -8.49 10.07
N GLU A 39 -12.95 -8.91 11.13
CA GLU A 39 -13.13 -10.24 11.73
C GLU A 39 -14.52 -10.43 12.35
N LEU A 40 -15.21 -9.34 12.72
CA LEU A 40 -16.59 -9.39 13.23
C LEU A 40 -17.64 -9.84 12.21
N ASN A 41 -17.30 -9.93 10.91
CA ASN A 41 -18.19 -10.34 9.82
C ASN A 41 -19.55 -9.59 9.78
N ILE A 42 -19.59 -8.36 10.28
CA ILE A 42 -20.76 -7.50 10.27
C ILE A 42 -20.84 -6.79 8.92
N SER A 43 -22.01 -6.74 8.33
CA SER A 43 -22.23 -6.00 7.06
C SER A 43 -21.86 -4.51 7.20
N PRO A 44 -21.50 -3.82 6.09
CA PRO A 44 -20.98 -2.44 6.16
C PRO A 44 -21.96 -1.45 6.83
N LEU A 45 -23.26 -1.58 6.60
CA LEU A 45 -24.27 -0.64 7.11
C LEU A 45 -24.37 -0.64 8.66
N PRO A 46 -24.63 -1.77 9.36
CA PRO A 46 -24.66 -1.76 10.82
C PRO A 46 -23.30 -1.46 11.43
N ARG A 47 -22.18 -1.79 10.76
CA ARG A 47 -20.84 -1.42 11.23
C ARG A 47 -20.65 0.10 11.26
N GLY A 48 -21.10 0.82 10.22
CA GLY A 48 -21.12 2.27 10.19
C GLY A 48 -22.04 2.89 11.24
N LEU A 49 -23.20 2.28 11.51
CA LEU A 49 -24.11 2.71 12.59
C LEU A 49 -23.48 2.59 13.97
N ILE A 50 -22.76 1.51 14.24
CA ILE A 50 -22.01 1.33 15.52
C ILE A 50 -20.97 2.46 15.67
N ALA A 51 -20.25 2.79 14.60
CA ALA A 51 -19.28 3.89 14.63
C ALA A 51 -19.97 5.24 14.87
N GLY A 52 -21.14 5.50 14.24
CA GLY A 52 -21.90 6.72 14.40
C GLY A 52 -22.44 6.90 15.81
N VAL A 53 -23.05 5.86 16.37
CA VAL A 53 -23.53 5.87 17.75
C VAL A 53 -22.39 6.06 18.74
N GLY A 54 -21.27 5.32 18.56
CA GLY A 54 -20.11 5.48 19.42
C GLY A 54 -19.52 6.89 19.36
N LEU A 55 -19.37 7.46 18.15
CA LEU A 55 -18.94 8.85 17.98
C LEU A 55 -19.90 9.83 18.67
N GLY A 56 -21.22 9.66 18.49
CA GLY A 56 -22.22 10.50 19.11
C GLY A 56 -22.16 10.48 20.63
N LEU A 57 -22.02 9.30 21.23
CA LEU A 57 -21.87 9.15 22.68
C LEU A 57 -20.60 9.84 23.19
N VAL A 58 -19.47 9.64 22.50
CA VAL A 58 -18.22 10.30 22.89
C VAL A 58 -18.33 11.83 22.76
N THR A 59 -19.02 12.34 21.75
CA THR A 59 -19.22 13.79 21.57
C THR A 59 -19.98 14.43 22.73
N LEU A 60 -20.91 13.69 23.38
CA LEU A 60 -21.65 14.21 24.52
C LEU A 60 -20.78 14.40 25.78
N TRP A 61 -19.72 13.63 25.94
CA TRP A 61 -18.86 13.63 27.13
C TRP A 61 -17.50 14.30 26.89
N LEU A 62 -16.95 14.18 25.70
CA LEU A 62 -15.63 14.68 25.31
C LEU A 62 -15.66 15.29 23.91
N PRO A 63 -16.34 16.43 23.72
CA PRO A 63 -16.46 17.07 22.41
C PRO A 63 -15.09 17.50 21.82
N GLU A 64 -14.09 17.70 22.67
CA GLU A 64 -12.74 18.13 22.29
C GLU A 64 -12.03 17.14 21.37
N ILE A 65 -12.28 15.83 21.53
CA ILE A 65 -11.62 14.81 20.70
C ILE A 65 -12.38 14.48 19.42
N THR A 66 -13.56 15.10 19.19
CA THR A 66 -14.41 14.80 18.04
C THR A 66 -14.07 15.64 16.81
N GLY A 67 -14.60 15.24 15.64
CA GLY A 67 -14.42 15.94 14.37
C GLY A 67 -12.97 16.11 13.94
N VAL A 68 -12.69 17.15 13.19
CA VAL A 68 -11.35 17.49 12.65
C VAL A 68 -10.38 17.93 13.76
N GLY A 69 -10.91 18.40 14.90
CA GLY A 69 -10.12 18.77 16.07
C GLY A 69 -9.44 20.15 15.97
N GLN A 70 -9.91 21.04 15.07
CA GLN A 70 -9.33 22.39 14.92
C GLN A 70 -9.40 23.19 16.22
N PHE A 71 -10.49 23.07 16.95
CA PHE A 71 -10.66 23.73 18.23
C PHE A 71 -9.60 23.27 19.24
N THR A 72 -9.49 21.98 19.46
CA THR A 72 -8.50 21.37 20.35
C THR A 72 -7.06 21.71 19.95
N MET A 73 -6.77 21.71 18.65
CA MET A 73 -5.45 22.07 18.13
C MET A 73 -5.11 23.55 18.44
N ARG A 74 -6.09 24.47 18.27
CA ARG A 74 -5.90 25.89 18.63
C ARG A 74 -5.66 26.08 20.12
N PHE A 75 -6.43 25.42 20.98
CA PHE A 75 -6.24 25.49 22.42
C PHE A 75 -4.94 24.83 22.87
N ALA A 76 -4.54 23.72 22.24
CA ALA A 76 -3.27 23.05 22.50
C ALA A 76 -2.03 23.91 22.16
N THR A 77 -2.17 25.01 21.40
CA THR A 77 -1.05 25.94 21.18
C THR A 77 -0.95 27.06 22.25
N ILE A 78 -1.89 27.11 23.17
CA ILE A 78 -1.93 28.11 24.26
C ILE A 78 -1.40 27.45 25.53
N ASP A 79 -0.33 28.03 26.08
CA ASP A 79 0.24 27.56 27.34
C ASP A 79 -0.78 27.70 28.49
N GLY A 80 -0.88 26.64 29.32
CA GLY A 80 -1.81 26.60 30.44
C GLY A 80 -3.28 26.35 30.07
N ALA A 81 -3.64 26.19 28.79
CA ALA A 81 -5.02 25.87 28.38
C ALA A 81 -5.46 24.47 28.83
N PHE A 82 -4.55 23.52 28.90
CA PHE A 82 -4.77 22.16 29.37
C PHE A 82 -3.68 21.75 30.39
N SER A 83 -4.08 21.00 31.40
CA SER A 83 -3.13 20.35 32.30
C SER A 83 -2.42 19.17 31.62
N ALA A 84 -1.30 18.71 32.16
CA ALA A 84 -0.56 17.56 31.62
C ALA A 84 -1.45 16.29 31.53
N PHE A 85 -2.34 16.10 32.51
CA PHE A 85 -3.27 14.96 32.51
C PHE A 85 -4.31 15.08 31.39
N GLU A 86 -4.86 16.26 31.16
CA GLU A 86 -5.80 16.51 30.06
C GLU A 86 -5.13 16.35 28.69
N LEU A 87 -3.91 16.89 28.51
CA LEU A 87 -3.14 16.70 27.26
C LEU A 87 -2.94 15.21 26.94
N GLY A 88 -2.53 14.42 27.93
CA GLY A 88 -2.36 12.97 27.75
C GLY A 88 -3.67 12.24 27.52
N GLY A 89 -4.72 12.58 28.23
CA GLY A 89 -6.05 11.98 28.12
C GLY A 89 -6.70 12.27 26.76
N LEU A 90 -6.68 13.55 26.32
CA LEU A 90 -7.21 13.97 25.02
C LEU A 90 -6.42 13.35 23.86
N MET A 91 -5.09 13.23 23.99
CA MET A 91 -4.22 12.58 23.00
C MET A 91 -4.62 11.11 22.81
N LEU A 92 -4.70 10.34 23.90
CA LEU A 92 -5.08 8.92 23.85
C LEU A 92 -6.51 8.73 23.38
N GLY A 93 -7.44 9.57 23.86
CA GLY A 93 -8.83 9.60 23.42
C GLY A 93 -8.96 9.86 21.92
N LYS A 94 -8.18 10.81 21.36
CA LYS A 94 -8.16 11.11 19.93
C LYS A 94 -7.64 9.93 19.12
N ILE A 95 -6.58 9.28 19.56
CA ILE A 95 -6.04 8.06 18.93
C ILE A 95 -7.12 6.97 18.89
N ALA A 96 -7.75 6.68 20.04
CA ALA A 96 -8.75 5.63 20.15
C ALA A 96 -9.99 5.92 19.30
N LEU A 97 -10.52 7.15 19.36
CA LEU A 97 -11.72 7.53 18.60
C LEU A 97 -11.48 7.52 17.10
N THR A 98 -10.31 8.02 16.64
CA THR A 98 -9.95 7.99 15.22
C THR A 98 -9.82 6.56 14.72
N ALA A 99 -9.14 5.69 15.47
CA ALA A 99 -9.01 4.28 15.13
C ALA A 99 -10.36 3.55 15.11
N PHE A 100 -11.23 3.85 16.05
CA PHE A 100 -12.58 3.29 16.10
C PHE A 100 -13.41 3.72 14.88
N CYS A 101 -13.49 5.01 14.57
CA CYS A 101 -14.27 5.52 13.45
C CYS A 101 -13.78 4.95 12.10
N LEU A 102 -12.46 5.02 11.84
CA LEU A 102 -11.87 4.51 10.60
C LEU A 102 -11.96 2.98 10.50
N GLY A 103 -11.71 2.28 11.60
CA GLY A 103 -11.77 0.83 11.65
C GLY A 103 -13.18 0.29 11.38
N PHE A 104 -14.20 0.94 11.89
CA PHE A 104 -15.61 0.55 11.69
C PHE A 104 -16.23 1.09 10.41
N GLY A 105 -15.46 1.75 9.53
CA GLY A 105 -15.85 2.02 8.15
C GLY A 105 -16.24 3.45 7.86
N PHE A 106 -15.98 4.40 8.74
CA PHE A 106 -16.08 5.81 8.38
C PHE A 106 -14.99 6.16 7.38
N VAL A 107 -15.38 6.84 6.32
CA VAL A 107 -14.47 7.42 5.35
C VAL A 107 -13.96 8.75 5.92
N GLY A 108 -12.65 8.83 6.19
CA GLY A 108 -12.06 10.03 6.75
C GLY A 108 -10.54 10.06 6.57
N GLY A 109 -9.97 11.27 6.72
CA GLY A 109 -8.52 11.48 6.66
C GLY A 109 -7.84 11.16 7.98
N VAL A 110 -6.62 10.65 7.92
CA VAL A 110 -5.75 10.40 9.09
C VAL A 110 -4.85 11.59 9.42
N PHE A 111 -4.72 12.54 8.49
CA PHE A 111 -3.80 13.68 8.60
C PHE A 111 -4.17 14.63 9.75
N SER A 112 -5.38 15.18 9.72
CA SER A 112 -5.82 16.14 10.73
C SER A 112 -5.85 15.55 12.15
N PRO A 113 -6.36 14.35 12.39
CA PRO A 113 -6.24 13.70 13.69
C PRO A 113 -4.79 13.50 14.15
N ALA A 114 -3.86 13.17 13.24
CA ALA A 114 -2.45 13.03 13.58
C ALA A 114 -1.83 14.38 14.02
N LEU A 115 -2.21 15.48 13.37
CA LEU A 115 -1.79 16.84 13.79
C LEU A 115 -2.27 17.16 15.21
N VAL A 116 -3.53 16.84 15.53
CA VAL A 116 -4.08 17.06 16.89
C VAL A 116 -3.34 16.22 17.92
N VAL A 117 -3.11 14.95 17.64
CA VAL A 117 -2.34 14.06 18.50
C VAL A 117 -0.93 14.60 18.73
N GLY A 118 -0.28 15.07 17.65
CA GLY A 118 1.06 15.68 17.71
C GLY A 118 1.09 16.99 18.50
N ALA A 119 0.06 17.84 18.37
CA ALA A 119 -0.06 19.07 19.15
C ALA A 119 -0.17 18.80 20.66
N LEU A 120 -1.07 17.89 21.02
CA LEU A 120 -1.27 17.48 22.42
C LEU A 120 -0.01 16.80 22.99
N PHE A 121 0.66 15.98 22.19
CA PHE A 121 1.93 15.38 22.57
C PHE A 121 3.04 16.42 22.76
N GLY A 122 3.20 17.37 21.84
CA GLY A 122 4.22 18.43 21.95
C GLY A 122 3.99 19.33 23.18
N GLY A 123 2.73 19.68 23.47
CA GLY A 123 2.36 20.40 24.68
C GLY A 123 2.64 19.61 25.94
N LEU A 124 2.29 18.33 25.97
CA LEU A 124 2.59 17.42 27.08
C LEU A 124 4.10 17.30 27.33
N PHE A 125 4.87 17.14 26.26
CA PHE A 125 6.32 17.02 26.32
C PHE A 125 6.94 18.29 26.92
N TRP A 126 6.54 19.48 26.47
CA TRP A 126 7.01 20.74 27.03
C TRP A 126 6.61 20.91 28.49
N THR A 127 5.35 20.62 28.84
CA THR A 127 4.86 20.73 30.22
C THR A 127 5.64 19.84 31.18
N LEU A 128 6.00 18.62 30.75
CA LEU A 128 6.84 17.73 31.58
C LEU A 128 8.28 18.22 31.71
N LEU A 129 8.86 18.78 30.66
CA LEU A 129 10.20 19.35 30.70
C LEU A 129 10.27 20.64 31.52
N SER A 130 9.25 21.49 31.47
CA SER A 130 9.22 22.75 32.21
C SER A 130 9.26 22.57 33.74
N ILE A 131 8.89 21.40 34.24
CA ILE A 131 9.03 21.06 35.67
C ILE A 131 10.50 20.93 36.07
N THR A 132 11.37 20.47 35.16
CA THR A 132 12.77 20.16 35.44
C THR A 132 13.73 21.22 34.95
N MET A 133 13.38 21.97 33.89
CA MET A 133 14.24 22.93 33.18
C MET A 133 13.48 24.20 32.79
N PRO A 134 12.91 24.98 33.74
CA PRO A 134 12.01 26.10 33.41
C PRO A 134 12.69 27.23 32.64
N ASP A 135 13.99 27.49 32.87
CA ASP A 135 14.67 28.67 32.33
C ASP A 135 15.42 28.45 30.99
N THR A 136 15.37 27.20 30.44
CA THR A 136 16.15 26.82 29.27
C THR A 136 15.31 26.46 28.06
N LEU A 137 13.99 26.48 28.19
CA LEU A 137 13.09 26.06 27.14
C LEU A 137 12.62 27.24 26.28
N SER A 138 12.61 27.04 24.97
CA SER A 138 11.90 27.93 24.03
C SER A 138 10.39 27.91 24.31
N SER A 139 9.65 28.77 23.62
CA SER A 139 8.22 28.93 23.87
C SER A 139 7.44 27.63 23.67
N TYR A 140 6.40 27.47 24.47
CA TYR A 140 5.47 26.33 24.42
C TYR A 140 5.01 25.99 23.01
N SER A 141 4.65 27.02 22.23
CA SER A 141 4.15 26.88 20.85
C SER A 141 5.15 26.19 19.92
N ILE A 142 6.46 26.38 20.13
CA ILE A 142 7.52 25.75 19.32
C ILE A 142 7.47 24.22 19.49
N TYR A 143 7.39 23.76 20.74
CA TYR A 143 7.31 22.31 21.04
C TYR A 143 6.01 21.71 20.53
N VAL A 144 4.89 22.42 20.61
CA VAL A 144 3.60 21.99 20.05
C VAL A 144 3.72 21.78 18.54
N ILE A 145 4.26 22.77 17.80
CA ILE A 145 4.42 22.69 16.35
C ILE A 145 5.41 21.58 15.96
N CYS A 146 6.53 21.47 16.64
CA CYS A 146 7.50 20.39 16.41
C CYS A 146 6.85 19.00 16.68
N GLY A 147 6.05 18.87 17.74
CA GLY A 147 5.29 17.67 18.05
C GLY A 147 4.27 17.30 16.97
N MET A 148 3.53 18.33 16.47
CA MET A 148 2.58 18.14 15.34
C MET A 148 3.28 17.51 14.15
N MET A 149 4.43 18.05 13.74
CA MET A 149 5.15 17.59 12.56
C MET A 149 5.83 16.23 12.79
N ALA A 150 6.45 16.04 13.96
CA ALA A 150 7.15 14.82 14.30
C ALA A 150 6.21 13.60 14.40
N VAL A 151 4.96 13.77 14.86
CA VAL A 151 3.97 12.70 14.89
C VAL A 151 3.36 12.47 13.52
N THR A 152 3.04 13.52 12.78
CA THR A 152 2.31 13.43 11.51
C THR A 152 3.18 12.93 10.36
N SER A 153 4.45 13.34 10.31
CA SER A 153 5.37 13.03 9.22
C SER A 153 5.49 11.53 8.92
N PRO A 154 5.78 10.65 9.89
CA PRO A 154 5.88 9.21 9.61
C PRO A 154 4.51 8.57 9.32
N VAL A 155 3.42 9.13 9.82
CA VAL A 155 2.06 8.63 9.51
C VAL A 155 1.76 8.79 8.02
N ILE A 156 2.13 9.94 7.44
CA ILE A 156 1.88 10.24 6.02
C ILE A 156 2.98 9.65 5.13
N GLY A 157 4.22 9.56 5.62
CA GLY A 157 5.39 9.18 4.83
C GLY A 157 5.97 10.32 3.99
N ALA A 158 5.75 11.59 4.39
CA ALA A 158 6.16 12.77 3.64
C ALA A 158 6.99 13.74 4.50
N PRO A 159 8.22 13.40 4.92
CA PRO A 159 9.01 14.22 5.83
C PRO A 159 9.36 15.60 5.27
N LEU A 160 9.74 15.70 4.01
CA LEU A 160 10.07 16.96 3.37
C LEU A 160 8.86 17.90 3.30
N THR A 161 7.70 17.38 2.94
CA THR A 161 6.45 18.15 2.85
C THR A 161 6.06 18.72 4.21
N THR A 162 6.17 17.92 5.29
CA THR A 162 5.84 18.40 6.64
C THR A 162 6.77 19.51 7.11
N ILE A 163 8.07 19.44 6.80
CA ILE A 163 9.05 20.49 7.13
C ILE A 163 8.76 21.77 6.34
N LEU A 164 8.48 21.64 5.03
CA LEU A 164 8.16 22.78 4.17
C LEU A 164 6.87 23.49 4.60
N ILE A 165 5.85 22.75 5.02
CA ILE A 165 4.60 23.33 5.55
C ILE A 165 4.90 24.25 6.77
N VAL A 166 5.74 23.80 7.70
CA VAL A 166 6.13 24.63 8.86
C VAL A 166 6.81 25.89 8.40
N PHE A 167 7.82 25.76 7.52
CA PHE A 167 8.56 26.92 7.02
C PHE A 167 7.65 27.93 6.30
N GLU A 168 6.77 27.44 5.44
CA GLU A 168 5.87 28.30 4.65
C GLU A 168 4.85 29.05 5.53
N LEU A 169 4.26 28.34 6.50
CA LEU A 169 3.24 28.92 7.39
C LEU A 169 3.83 29.86 8.43
N THR A 170 5.04 29.58 8.93
CA THR A 170 5.63 30.37 10.04
C THR A 170 6.68 31.36 9.58
N ARG A 171 7.29 31.13 8.41
CA ARG A 171 8.42 31.90 7.87
C ARG A 171 9.58 32.04 8.87
N SER A 172 9.71 31.12 9.80
CA SER A 172 10.75 31.06 10.81
C SER A 172 11.74 29.95 10.48
N TYR A 173 13.00 30.34 10.23
CA TYR A 173 14.08 29.37 10.00
C TYR A 173 14.38 28.52 11.25
N ASP A 174 14.36 29.14 12.44
CA ASP A 174 14.63 28.48 13.70
C ASP A 174 13.61 27.35 13.95
N LEU A 175 12.32 27.65 13.75
CA LEU A 175 11.26 26.68 13.89
C LEU A 175 11.32 25.57 12.83
N ALA A 176 11.73 25.92 11.60
CA ALA A 176 11.93 24.94 10.54
C ALA A 176 13.07 23.97 10.89
N ILE A 177 14.20 24.47 11.43
CA ILE A 177 15.33 23.63 11.86
C ILE A 177 14.94 22.72 13.03
N ALA A 178 14.27 23.27 14.05
CA ALA A 178 13.77 22.49 15.18
C ALA A 178 12.82 21.36 14.74
N SER A 179 11.87 21.70 13.86
CA SER A 179 10.94 20.73 13.28
C SER A 179 11.64 19.69 12.42
N MET A 180 12.67 20.09 11.64
CA MET A 180 13.47 19.18 10.83
C MET A 180 14.15 18.12 11.71
N ILE A 181 14.79 18.52 12.80
CA ILE A 181 15.44 17.59 13.73
C ILE A 181 14.41 16.63 14.30
N ALA A 182 13.30 17.12 14.84
CA ALA A 182 12.25 16.29 15.42
C ALA A 182 11.66 15.31 14.39
N VAL A 183 11.39 15.78 13.16
CA VAL A 183 10.87 14.96 12.05
C VAL A 183 11.85 13.87 11.64
N VAL A 184 13.15 14.19 11.49
CA VAL A 184 14.17 13.22 11.09
C VAL A 184 14.28 12.09 12.10
N PHE A 185 14.40 12.41 13.40
CA PHE A 185 14.51 11.39 14.44
C PHE A 185 13.21 10.55 14.55
N SER A 186 12.05 11.18 14.42
CA SER A 186 10.77 10.46 14.43
C SER A 186 10.64 9.48 13.26
N ASN A 187 10.96 9.94 12.04
CA ASN A 187 10.92 9.06 10.88
C ASN A 187 11.92 7.92 10.97
N LEU A 188 13.18 8.19 11.38
CA LEU A 188 14.23 7.18 11.52
C LEU A 188 13.77 6.02 12.41
N VAL A 189 13.25 6.35 13.59
CA VAL A 189 12.77 5.35 14.56
C VAL A 189 11.52 4.65 14.04
N THR A 190 10.56 5.39 13.50
CA THR A 190 9.33 4.81 12.96
C THR A 190 9.63 3.85 11.80
N TYR A 191 10.51 4.22 10.87
CA TYR A 191 10.95 3.33 9.79
C TYR A 191 11.64 2.07 10.32
N ARG A 192 12.45 2.19 11.38
CA ARG A 192 13.17 1.04 11.96
C ARG A 192 12.23 0.03 12.63
N PHE A 193 11.16 0.49 13.31
CA PHE A 193 10.31 -0.35 14.16
C PHE A 193 8.93 -0.66 13.57
N PHE A 194 8.45 0.16 12.65
CA PHE A 194 7.16 -0.02 12.00
C PHE A 194 7.29 -0.28 10.50
N GLY A 195 8.36 0.22 9.87
CA GLY A 195 8.75 -0.04 8.50
C GLY A 195 8.30 1.03 7.52
N ARG A 196 7.01 1.30 7.39
CA ARG A 196 6.46 2.18 6.35
C ARG A 196 5.37 3.09 6.90
N SER A 197 4.93 4.08 6.10
CA SER A 197 3.80 4.94 6.45
C SER A 197 2.48 4.14 6.56
N LEU A 198 1.47 4.77 7.17
CA LEU A 198 0.14 4.16 7.25
C LEU A 198 -0.45 3.90 5.86
N PHE A 199 -0.23 4.81 4.91
CA PHE A 199 -0.72 4.67 3.53
C PHE A 199 -0.06 3.52 2.79
N ASP A 200 1.26 3.35 2.95
CA ASP A 200 1.98 2.22 2.36
C ASP A 200 1.45 0.87 2.89
N HIS A 201 1.18 0.80 4.20
CA HIS A 201 0.56 -0.39 4.79
C HIS A 201 -0.86 -0.66 4.26
N GLN A 202 -1.66 0.39 4.04
CA GLN A 202 -3.00 0.24 3.46
C GLN A 202 -2.94 -0.24 2.00
N LEU A 203 -1.97 0.24 1.21
CA LEU A 203 -1.76 -0.21 -0.16
C LEU A 203 -1.27 -1.65 -0.22
N LEU A 204 -0.32 -2.02 0.65
CA LEU A 204 0.13 -3.41 0.79
C LEU A 204 -1.02 -4.38 1.10
N MET A 205 -1.95 -3.97 1.97
CA MET A 205 -3.14 -4.79 2.26
C MET A 205 -4.10 -4.94 1.08
N LYS A 206 -4.00 -4.06 0.07
CA LYS A 206 -4.72 -4.15 -1.21
C LYS A 206 -3.90 -4.85 -2.30
N GLY A 207 -2.70 -5.36 -1.97
CA GLY A 207 -1.81 -6.03 -2.92
C GLY A 207 -0.87 -5.12 -3.70
N VAL A 208 -0.87 -3.80 -3.44
CA VAL A 208 -0.03 -2.83 -4.13
C VAL A 208 1.21 -2.52 -3.28
N ASP A 209 2.39 -2.92 -3.74
CA ASP A 209 3.67 -2.64 -3.07
C ASP A 209 4.45 -1.53 -3.80
N LEU A 210 4.36 -0.30 -3.31
CA LEU A 210 5.05 0.85 -3.87
C LEU A 210 6.57 0.87 -3.64
N SER A 211 7.11 0.04 -2.74
CA SER A 211 8.57 0.02 -2.47
C SER A 211 9.39 -0.55 -3.60
N GLN A 212 8.74 -1.26 -4.51
CA GLN A 212 9.39 -1.92 -5.64
C GLN A 212 9.43 -1.05 -6.90
N GLY A 213 9.00 0.21 -6.81
CA GLY A 213 8.89 1.13 -7.94
C GLY A 213 7.51 1.12 -8.62
N ARG A 214 7.22 2.19 -9.38
CA ARG A 214 5.96 2.33 -10.13
C ARG A 214 5.76 1.21 -11.14
N ASP A 215 6.85 0.74 -11.74
CA ASP A 215 6.86 -0.29 -12.77
C ASP A 215 6.30 -1.61 -12.25
N GLN A 216 6.76 -2.03 -11.07
CA GLN A 216 6.33 -3.29 -10.49
C GLN A 216 4.90 -3.25 -9.92
N ALA A 217 4.45 -2.10 -9.43
CA ALA A 217 3.07 -1.92 -9.01
C ALA A 217 2.11 -2.08 -10.20
N ARG A 218 2.40 -1.43 -11.35
CA ARG A 218 1.61 -1.59 -12.58
C ARG A 218 1.66 -3.00 -13.15
N LEU A 219 2.83 -3.66 -13.12
CA LEU A 219 2.96 -5.07 -13.55
C LEU A 219 2.13 -6.04 -12.68
N SER A 220 1.88 -5.69 -11.43
CA SER A 220 1.01 -6.47 -10.55
C SER A 220 -0.48 -6.34 -10.89
N ASP A 221 -0.88 -5.23 -11.52
CA ASP A 221 -2.25 -4.99 -11.98
C ASP A 221 -2.53 -5.55 -13.38
N MET A 222 -1.49 -5.71 -14.21
CA MET A 222 -1.59 -6.27 -15.58
C MET A 222 -1.73 -7.78 -15.49
N ARG A 223 -2.75 -8.35 -16.16
CA ARG A 223 -3.02 -9.79 -16.16
C ARG A 223 -2.45 -10.45 -17.40
N VAL A 224 -1.95 -11.68 -17.27
CA VAL A 224 -1.40 -12.43 -18.39
C VAL A 224 -2.45 -12.77 -19.44
N CYS A 225 -3.72 -12.93 -19.07
CA CYS A 225 -4.80 -13.21 -19.99
C CYS A 225 -5.05 -12.08 -21.01
N ASP A 226 -4.71 -10.83 -20.68
CA ASP A 226 -4.83 -9.67 -21.56
C ASP A 226 -3.80 -9.71 -22.71
N TYR A 227 -2.81 -10.59 -22.62
CA TYR A 227 -1.72 -10.79 -23.59
C TYR A 227 -1.71 -12.19 -24.21
N ALA A 228 -2.83 -12.91 -24.10
CA ALA A 228 -2.99 -14.20 -24.73
C ALA A 228 -2.89 -14.07 -26.26
N ALA A 229 -2.25 -15.05 -26.90
CA ALA A 229 -2.09 -15.07 -28.37
C ALA A 229 -3.45 -15.28 -29.04
N GLU A 230 -3.80 -14.42 -30.00
CA GLU A 230 -5.05 -14.49 -30.75
C GLU A 230 -5.11 -15.71 -31.70
N ASP A 231 -3.95 -16.12 -32.22
CA ASP A 231 -3.76 -17.22 -33.18
C ASP A 231 -3.25 -18.50 -32.50
N ALA A 232 -3.56 -18.68 -31.24
CA ALA A 232 -3.10 -19.83 -30.46
C ALA A 232 -3.56 -21.15 -31.07
N PRO A 233 -2.67 -22.14 -31.24
CA PRO A 233 -2.99 -23.46 -31.81
C PRO A 233 -3.69 -24.35 -30.79
N ILE A 234 -4.98 -24.08 -30.53
CA ILE A 234 -5.83 -24.82 -29.59
C ILE A 234 -6.73 -25.77 -30.37
N PHE A 235 -6.69 -27.05 -30.04
CA PHE A 235 -7.44 -28.10 -30.71
C PHE A 235 -8.14 -29.03 -29.73
N SER A 236 -9.19 -29.71 -30.20
CA SER A 236 -9.79 -30.83 -29.45
C SER A 236 -8.87 -32.03 -29.53
N GLU A 237 -8.86 -32.87 -28.47
CA GLU A 237 -8.11 -34.14 -28.44
C GLU A 237 -8.50 -35.10 -29.59
N THR A 238 -9.69 -34.91 -30.18
CA THR A 238 -10.20 -35.74 -31.30
C THR A 238 -9.70 -35.28 -32.67
N THR A 239 -9.04 -34.09 -32.74
CA THR A 239 -8.51 -33.55 -34.01
C THR A 239 -7.38 -34.44 -34.56
N SER A 240 -7.27 -34.56 -35.88
CA SER A 240 -6.27 -35.41 -36.52
C SER A 240 -4.86 -34.78 -36.44
N GLN A 241 -3.83 -35.64 -36.36
CA GLN A 241 -2.44 -35.19 -36.33
C GLN A 241 -2.08 -34.39 -37.59
N GLN A 242 -2.63 -34.77 -38.74
CA GLN A 242 -2.40 -34.09 -40.02
C GLN A 242 -2.90 -32.65 -39.99
N GLU A 243 -4.09 -32.44 -39.51
CA GLU A 243 -4.71 -31.09 -39.39
C GLU A 243 -3.90 -30.16 -38.51
N VAL A 244 -3.55 -30.65 -37.30
CA VAL A 244 -2.71 -29.89 -36.36
C VAL A 244 -1.36 -29.56 -36.97
N LEU A 245 -0.68 -30.51 -37.63
CA LEU A 245 0.61 -30.30 -38.24
C LEU A 245 0.55 -29.30 -39.42
N GLN A 246 -0.52 -29.31 -40.21
CA GLN A 246 -0.74 -28.31 -41.27
C GLN A 246 -0.90 -26.91 -40.67
N TYR A 247 -1.66 -26.77 -39.61
CA TYR A 247 -1.83 -25.48 -38.91
C TYR A 247 -0.51 -24.95 -38.36
N LEU A 248 0.24 -25.78 -37.62
CA LEU A 248 1.54 -25.43 -37.06
C LEU A 248 2.54 -24.97 -38.14
N ARG A 249 2.60 -25.68 -39.29
CA ARG A 249 3.46 -25.29 -40.40
C ARG A 249 3.05 -23.95 -41.04
N LYS A 250 1.75 -23.65 -41.07
CA LYS A 250 1.22 -22.42 -41.65
C LYS A 250 1.47 -21.21 -40.76
N THR A 251 1.35 -21.38 -39.43
CA THR A 251 1.42 -20.30 -38.44
C THR A 251 2.82 -20.12 -37.87
N GLY A 252 3.70 -21.11 -37.98
CA GLY A 252 5.06 -21.08 -37.44
C GLY A 252 5.16 -21.49 -35.97
N TRP A 253 4.08 -21.98 -35.39
CA TRP A 253 4.09 -22.55 -34.03
C TRP A 253 4.76 -23.93 -34.04
N ASN A 254 5.50 -24.26 -32.93
CA ASN A 254 6.10 -25.59 -32.76
C ASN A 254 5.31 -26.46 -31.78
N GLU A 255 4.38 -25.88 -31.02
CA GLU A 255 3.55 -26.55 -30.02
C GLU A 255 2.07 -26.27 -30.30
N ALA A 256 1.20 -27.24 -29.97
CA ALA A 256 -0.25 -27.09 -29.96
C ALA A 256 -0.83 -27.52 -28.60
N TYR A 257 -1.94 -26.94 -28.24
CA TYR A 257 -2.59 -27.11 -26.94
C TYR A 257 -3.92 -27.83 -27.12
N ALA A 258 -4.15 -28.86 -26.31
CA ALA A 258 -5.31 -29.71 -26.44
C ALA A 258 -6.33 -29.45 -25.32
N VAL A 259 -7.60 -29.39 -25.71
CA VAL A 259 -8.74 -29.28 -24.82
C VAL A 259 -9.68 -30.49 -25.00
N ASP A 260 -10.32 -30.88 -23.94
CA ASP A 260 -11.37 -31.86 -23.93
C ASP A 260 -12.57 -31.35 -24.75
N SER A 261 -13.10 -32.17 -25.65
CA SER A 261 -14.16 -31.79 -26.61
C SER A 261 -15.48 -31.40 -25.95
N GLU A 262 -15.80 -31.97 -24.80
CA GLU A 262 -17.07 -31.74 -24.10
C GLU A 262 -16.94 -30.64 -23.01
N THR A 263 -15.86 -30.69 -22.24
CA THR A 263 -15.69 -29.82 -21.06
C THR A 263 -14.84 -28.59 -21.30
N GLN A 264 -14.14 -28.53 -22.47
CA GLN A 264 -13.20 -27.47 -22.81
C GLN A 264 -12.04 -27.29 -21.80
N LYS A 265 -11.81 -28.31 -20.96
CA LYS A 265 -10.71 -28.33 -20.01
C LYS A 265 -9.39 -28.54 -20.71
N PHE A 266 -8.35 -27.87 -20.22
CA PHE A 266 -7.00 -28.11 -20.70
C PHE A 266 -6.54 -29.54 -20.30
N ILE A 267 -6.08 -30.33 -21.27
CA ILE A 267 -5.62 -31.72 -21.05
C ILE A 267 -4.14 -31.90 -21.35
N GLY A 268 -3.49 -31.02 -22.07
CA GLY A 268 -2.08 -31.11 -22.36
C GLY A 268 -1.65 -30.33 -23.59
N PHE A 269 -0.39 -30.46 -23.92
CA PHE A 269 0.19 -29.90 -25.15
C PHE A 269 0.93 -30.99 -25.94
N LEU A 270 1.27 -30.69 -27.18
CA LEU A 270 2.06 -31.56 -28.04
C LEU A 270 2.98 -30.71 -28.94
N ARG A 271 4.10 -31.31 -29.33
CA ARG A 271 5.07 -30.61 -30.22
C ARG A 271 4.94 -31.12 -31.65
N ALA A 272 5.20 -30.19 -32.60
CA ALA A 272 5.16 -30.51 -34.04
C ALA A 272 6.05 -31.72 -34.40
N VAL A 273 7.19 -31.89 -33.71
CA VAL A 273 8.14 -33.01 -33.92
C VAL A 273 7.61 -34.37 -33.50
N ASP A 274 6.61 -34.43 -32.62
CA ASP A 274 6.00 -35.67 -32.12
C ASP A 274 4.83 -36.13 -33.03
N LEU A 275 4.44 -35.35 -34.04
CA LEU A 275 3.35 -35.60 -34.98
C LEU A 275 3.80 -36.31 -36.24
N GLU A 276 3.01 -37.25 -36.73
CA GLU A 276 3.28 -37.98 -37.96
C GLU A 276 2.58 -37.35 -39.16
N ALA A 277 3.36 -36.98 -40.17
CA ALA A 277 2.81 -36.42 -41.40
C ALA A 277 1.91 -37.41 -42.15
N GLY A 278 0.68 -36.99 -42.45
CA GLY A 278 -0.29 -37.84 -43.15
C GLY A 278 -1.10 -38.76 -42.22
N SER A 279 -0.92 -38.65 -40.91
CA SER A 279 -1.68 -39.49 -39.97
C SER A 279 -3.05 -38.85 -39.64
N GLU A 280 -4.11 -39.57 -39.86
CA GLU A 280 -5.48 -39.18 -39.51
C GLU A 280 -5.87 -39.59 -38.06
N THR A 281 -4.94 -40.17 -37.31
CA THR A 281 -5.22 -40.55 -35.90
C THR A 281 -5.37 -39.30 -35.01
N PRO A 282 -6.26 -39.35 -34.00
CA PRO A 282 -6.43 -38.28 -33.05
C PRO A 282 -5.15 -37.93 -32.29
N ILE A 283 -5.01 -36.65 -31.90
CA ILE A 283 -3.84 -36.17 -31.13
C ILE A 283 -3.80 -36.67 -29.66
N ALA A 284 -4.91 -37.23 -29.14
CA ALA A 284 -5.02 -37.68 -27.75
C ALA A 284 -3.86 -38.58 -27.27
N GLY A 285 -3.31 -39.44 -28.16
CA GLY A 285 -2.20 -40.36 -27.84
C GLY A 285 -0.80 -39.69 -27.78
N LYS A 286 -0.65 -38.44 -28.15
CA LYS A 286 0.62 -37.69 -28.23
C LYS A 286 0.74 -36.54 -27.20
N LEU A 287 -0.25 -36.41 -26.35
CA LEU A 287 -0.32 -35.31 -25.37
C LEU A 287 0.71 -35.45 -24.26
N GLN A 288 1.32 -34.33 -23.92
CA GLN A 288 2.25 -34.16 -22.80
C GLN A 288 1.63 -33.22 -21.75
N ILE A 289 1.95 -33.47 -20.47
CA ILE A 289 1.50 -32.61 -19.39
C ILE A 289 2.39 -31.34 -19.36
N SER A 290 1.79 -30.18 -19.27
CA SER A 290 2.54 -28.94 -19.09
C SER A 290 3.06 -28.80 -17.67
N ASP A 291 4.36 -28.55 -17.52
CA ASP A 291 5.01 -28.33 -16.23
C ASP A 291 4.64 -26.95 -15.62
N LEU A 292 4.19 -26.03 -16.44
CA LEU A 292 3.82 -24.67 -16.03
C LEU A 292 2.48 -24.28 -16.68
N SER A 293 1.59 -23.75 -15.86
CA SER A 293 0.37 -23.08 -16.29
C SER A 293 0.13 -21.83 -15.46
N PHE A 294 -0.56 -20.86 -16.04
CA PHE A 294 -1.01 -19.67 -15.34
C PHE A 294 -2.51 -19.72 -15.07
N ASP A 295 -2.93 -19.08 -13.98
CA ASP A 295 -4.32 -18.81 -13.71
C ASP A 295 -4.77 -17.53 -14.43
N GLU A 296 -6.06 -17.38 -14.75
CA GLU A 296 -6.62 -16.19 -15.38
C GLU A 296 -6.35 -14.90 -14.57
N THR A 297 -6.13 -15.03 -13.25
CA THR A 297 -5.84 -13.93 -12.33
C THR A 297 -4.35 -13.63 -12.17
N THR A 298 -3.48 -14.45 -12.78
CA THR A 298 -2.02 -14.29 -12.67
C THR A 298 -1.58 -12.95 -13.26
N SER A 299 -0.82 -12.18 -12.49
CA SER A 299 -0.26 -10.91 -12.98
C SER A 299 0.98 -11.14 -13.87
N VAL A 300 1.25 -10.18 -14.76
CA VAL A 300 2.46 -10.18 -15.61
C VAL A 300 3.73 -10.31 -14.75
N ARG A 301 3.77 -9.65 -13.58
CA ARG A 301 4.86 -9.78 -12.64
C ARG A 301 5.08 -11.20 -12.15
N GLN A 302 4.01 -11.86 -11.67
CA GLN A 302 4.09 -13.25 -11.20
C GLN A 302 4.51 -14.21 -12.31
N ALA A 303 4.07 -13.94 -13.54
CA ALA A 303 4.47 -14.69 -14.71
C ALA A 303 5.97 -14.55 -14.99
N MET A 304 6.50 -13.33 -14.95
CA MET A 304 7.95 -13.07 -15.16
C MET A 304 8.82 -13.80 -14.13
N GLU A 305 8.39 -13.88 -12.86
CA GLU A 305 9.13 -14.59 -11.82
C GLU A 305 9.24 -16.10 -12.12
N LYS A 306 8.23 -16.69 -12.79
CA LYS A 306 8.17 -18.13 -13.14
C LYS A 306 8.81 -18.45 -14.49
N LEU A 307 8.97 -17.47 -15.38
CA LEU A 307 9.55 -17.67 -16.71
C LEU A 307 11.02 -18.12 -16.70
N SER A 308 11.78 -17.80 -15.66
CA SER A 308 13.21 -18.10 -15.60
C SER A 308 13.58 -19.59 -15.74
N SER A 309 12.64 -20.49 -15.51
CA SER A 309 12.81 -21.96 -15.64
C SER A 309 11.98 -22.58 -16.73
N PHE A 310 11.22 -21.80 -17.48
CA PHE A 310 10.34 -22.30 -18.55
C PHE A 310 11.10 -22.54 -19.84
N VAL A 311 10.79 -23.64 -20.52
CA VAL A 311 11.28 -24.01 -21.86
C VAL A 311 10.10 -24.49 -22.69
N GLY A 312 9.63 -23.69 -23.62
CA GLY A 312 8.50 -23.96 -24.50
C GLY A 312 8.12 -22.75 -25.35
N ASP A 313 7.17 -22.90 -26.28
CA ASP A 313 6.70 -21.79 -27.13
C ASP A 313 5.78 -20.84 -26.37
N ALA A 314 4.83 -21.41 -25.59
CA ALA A 314 3.89 -20.62 -24.79
C ALA A 314 3.37 -21.40 -23.57
N ILE A 315 2.79 -20.67 -22.63
CA ILE A 315 2.28 -21.18 -21.37
C ILE A 315 0.76 -21.14 -21.41
N PRO A 316 0.05 -22.24 -21.11
CA PRO A 316 -1.41 -22.27 -21.03
C PRO A 316 -1.94 -21.44 -19.87
N ILE A 317 -3.01 -20.69 -20.11
CA ILE A 317 -3.77 -19.93 -19.12
C ILE A 317 -5.05 -20.71 -18.83
N ILE A 318 -5.22 -21.14 -17.59
CA ILE A 318 -6.29 -22.05 -17.16
C ILE A 318 -7.18 -21.31 -16.15
N LYS A 319 -8.47 -21.49 -16.30
CA LYS A 319 -9.44 -20.92 -15.35
C LYS A 319 -9.49 -21.77 -14.08
N SER A 320 -9.27 -21.18 -12.93
CA SER A 320 -9.27 -21.90 -11.64
C SER A 320 -10.62 -22.50 -11.26
N SER A 321 -11.74 -21.95 -11.78
CA SER A 321 -13.09 -22.38 -11.41
C SER A 321 -13.49 -23.75 -12.00
N ASP A 322 -13.07 -24.05 -13.23
CA ASP A 322 -13.52 -25.22 -13.98
C ASP A 322 -12.40 -25.95 -14.75
N GLY A 323 -11.19 -25.39 -14.78
CA GLY A 323 -10.05 -25.96 -15.50
C GLY A 323 -10.09 -25.74 -17.03
N SER A 324 -10.99 -24.87 -17.54
CA SER A 324 -11.06 -24.55 -18.96
C SER A 324 -9.85 -23.74 -19.41
N LEU A 325 -9.43 -23.93 -20.67
CA LEU A 325 -8.33 -23.17 -21.29
C LEU A 325 -8.85 -21.81 -21.72
N VAL A 326 -8.28 -20.73 -21.16
CA VAL A 326 -8.60 -19.33 -21.53
C VAL A 326 -7.83 -18.93 -22.79
N GLY A 327 -6.59 -19.39 -22.91
CA GLY A 327 -5.69 -19.09 -24.00
C GLY A 327 -4.27 -19.54 -23.70
N VAL A 328 -3.30 -19.09 -24.50
CA VAL A 328 -1.88 -19.30 -24.24
C VAL A 328 -1.14 -17.99 -24.34
N VAL A 329 -0.09 -17.81 -23.57
CA VAL A 329 0.74 -16.60 -23.61
C VAL A 329 2.19 -16.97 -23.88
N THR A 330 2.83 -16.30 -24.84
CA THR A 330 4.23 -16.52 -25.17
C THR A 330 5.14 -15.75 -24.21
N GLU A 331 6.36 -16.24 -23.98
CA GLU A 331 7.39 -15.49 -23.25
C GLU A 331 7.62 -14.11 -23.85
N GLY A 332 7.66 -14.03 -25.21
CA GLY A 332 7.82 -12.78 -25.92
C GLY A 332 6.71 -11.76 -25.64
N ALA A 333 5.44 -12.19 -25.53
CA ALA A 333 4.32 -11.32 -25.20
C ALA A 333 4.43 -10.75 -23.78
N ILE A 334 4.85 -11.56 -22.82
CA ILE A 334 5.08 -11.13 -21.42
C ILE A 334 6.22 -10.12 -21.35
N ILE A 335 7.35 -10.38 -22.02
CA ILE A 335 8.49 -9.46 -22.07
C ILE A 335 8.09 -8.15 -22.78
N GLN A 336 7.37 -8.23 -23.91
CA GLN A 336 6.92 -7.05 -24.65
C GLN A 336 5.96 -6.19 -23.82
N SER A 337 5.08 -6.79 -23.04
CA SER A 337 4.18 -6.06 -22.14
C SER A 337 4.97 -5.25 -21.09
N TYR A 338 6.05 -5.83 -20.55
CA TYR A 338 6.97 -5.13 -19.66
C TYR A 338 7.68 -3.96 -20.33
N LEU A 339 8.22 -4.18 -21.55
CA LEU A 339 8.93 -3.13 -22.29
C LEU A 339 8.00 -1.96 -22.66
N ASN A 340 6.76 -2.26 -23.05
CA ASN A 340 5.76 -1.25 -23.33
C ASN A 340 5.44 -0.41 -22.10
N LEU A 341 5.21 -1.05 -20.95
CA LEU A 341 4.99 -0.36 -19.70
C LEU A 341 6.17 0.54 -19.31
N ALA A 342 7.39 0.04 -19.41
CA ALA A 342 8.60 0.81 -19.11
C ALA A 342 8.77 2.03 -20.06
N ALA A 343 8.38 1.89 -21.32
CA ALA A 343 8.39 2.99 -22.28
C ALA A 343 7.32 4.05 -21.96
N ASP A 344 6.12 3.63 -21.57
CA ASP A 344 5.03 4.54 -21.22
C ASP A 344 5.34 5.33 -19.94
N LEU A 345 5.91 4.69 -18.92
CA LEU A 345 6.34 5.35 -17.69
C LEU A 345 7.42 6.41 -17.97
N ARG A 346 8.39 6.13 -18.83
CA ARG A 346 9.40 7.12 -19.26
C ARG A 346 8.78 8.29 -20.00
N ARG A 347 7.74 8.06 -20.81
CA ARG A 347 7.01 9.14 -21.50
C ARG A 347 6.24 10.01 -20.52
N GLU A 348 5.59 9.41 -19.51
CA GLU A 348 4.90 10.15 -18.46
C GLU A 348 5.87 11.03 -17.64
N GLU A 349 7.05 10.50 -17.29
CA GLU A 349 8.09 11.25 -16.57
C GLU A 349 8.62 12.43 -17.39
N ASN A 350 8.83 12.25 -18.71
CA ASN A 350 9.30 13.32 -19.57
C ASN A 350 8.21 14.36 -19.92
N ALA A 351 6.93 14.00 -19.85
CA ALA A 351 5.81 14.92 -20.09
C ALA A 351 5.40 15.72 -18.85
N GLY A 352 5.88 15.35 -17.68
CA GLY A 352 5.67 16.04 -16.41
C GLY A 352 6.75 17.05 -16.05
N LEU A 353 7.77 17.22 -16.90
CA LEU A 353 8.81 18.26 -16.85
C LEU A 353 8.51 19.35 -17.88
#